data_4ccce3a2ed7ca362be98046126fad812
#
_entry.id   4ccce3a2ed7ca362be98046126fad812
#
_cell.length_a   1.000
_cell.length_b   1.000
_cell.length_c   1.000
_cell.angle_alpha   90.00
_cell.angle_beta   90.00
_cell.angle_gamma   90.00
#
_symmetry.space_group_name_H-M   'P 1'
#
loop_
_entity.id
_entity.type
_entity.pdbx_description
1 polymer ?
#
loop_
_entity_poly.entity_id
_entity_poly.type
_entity_poly.pdbx_seq_one_letter_code
_entity_poly.pdbx_strand_id
1 'polypeptide(L)'
;MVKITDKTNYSRFARPKDEDEGIWLDHLEVHLVTHPAGQVKETHVHNPPQDHVITIRSGRMRWTVEGESLDAEPGDVIVTPAGVAHSYVVLGDEDATVVCVDAPALPKPG
;
A
#
# COMPACT_ATOMS: atom_id res chain seq x y z
N MET A 1 -5.35 -16.49 -13.59
CA MET A 1 -5.22 -15.31 -12.72
C MET A 1 -4.68 -15.73 -11.36
N VAL A 2 -3.67 -15.05 -10.89
CA VAL A 2 -3.04 -15.36 -9.60
C VAL A 2 -3.79 -14.62 -8.50
N LYS A 3 -4.17 -15.35 -7.44
CA LYS A 3 -4.76 -14.71 -6.25
C LYS A 3 -3.64 -14.40 -5.27
N ILE A 4 -3.36 -13.15 -5.08
CA ILE A 4 -2.33 -12.70 -4.15
C ILE A 4 -2.73 -12.97 -2.69
N THR A 5 -3.99 -13.26 -2.43
CA THR A 5 -4.46 -13.65 -1.10
C THR A 5 -3.94 -15.01 -0.65
N ASP A 6 -3.52 -15.87 -1.57
CA ASP A 6 -2.89 -17.13 -1.23
C ASP A 6 -1.45 -16.88 -0.75
N LYS A 7 -1.14 -17.35 0.44
CA LYS A 7 0.16 -17.09 1.06
C LYS A 7 1.33 -17.60 0.21
N THR A 8 1.16 -18.73 -0.46
CA THR A 8 2.20 -19.30 -1.32
C THR A 8 2.44 -18.42 -2.55
N ASN A 9 1.37 -18.00 -3.22
CA ASN A 9 1.47 -17.12 -4.36
C ASN A 9 2.03 -15.76 -3.95
N TYR A 10 1.60 -15.26 -2.82
CA TYR A 10 2.07 -14.00 -2.28
C TYR A 10 3.59 -14.03 -2.07
N SER A 11 4.09 -15.10 -1.46
CA SER A 11 5.52 -15.26 -1.19
C SER A 11 6.36 -15.41 -2.47
N ARG A 12 5.75 -15.81 -3.58
CA ARG A 12 6.44 -15.92 -4.87
C ARG A 12 6.65 -14.57 -5.54
N PHE A 13 5.74 -13.63 -5.33
CA PHE A 13 5.74 -12.37 -6.06
C PHE A 13 6.14 -11.17 -5.21
N ALA A 14 6.12 -11.32 -3.91
CA ALA A 14 6.54 -10.28 -3.00
C ALA A 14 7.36 -10.90 -1.87
N ARG A 15 8.39 -10.21 -1.46
CA ARG A 15 9.26 -10.69 -0.37
C ARG A 15 9.01 -9.87 0.86
N PRO A 16 8.40 -10.44 1.89
CA PRO A 16 7.99 -9.68 3.05
C PRO A 16 9.11 -9.40 4.07
N LYS A 17 10.30 -9.90 3.84
CA LYS A 17 11.38 -9.78 4.82
C LYS A 17 11.97 -8.38 4.91
N ASP A 18 11.89 -7.62 3.83
CA ASP A 18 12.44 -6.26 3.80
C ASP A 18 11.34 -5.31 3.39
N GLU A 19 11.22 -4.20 4.10
CA GLU A 19 10.32 -3.14 3.71
C GLU A 19 10.76 -2.54 2.38
N ASP A 20 9.80 -2.05 1.64
CA ASP A 20 10.01 -1.42 0.34
C ASP A 20 10.55 -2.36 -0.73
N GLU A 21 10.65 -3.66 -0.45
CA GLU A 21 10.96 -4.61 -1.50
C GLU A 21 9.76 -4.74 -2.43
N GLY A 22 9.99 -4.49 -3.71
CA GLY A 22 8.92 -4.44 -4.69
C GLY A 22 9.23 -5.23 -5.94
N ILE A 23 8.23 -5.32 -6.77
CA ILE A 23 8.31 -5.91 -8.10
C ILE A 23 7.97 -4.81 -9.10
N TRP A 24 8.89 -4.53 -10.03
CA TRP A 24 8.69 -3.51 -11.07
C TRP A 24 8.36 -4.20 -12.39
N LEU A 25 7.21 -3.84 -12.94
CA LEU A 25 6.77 -4.27 -14.27
C LEU A 25 6.85 -3.08 -15.23
N ASP A 26 6.43 -3.29 -16.48
CA ASP A 26 6.54 -2.22 -17.50
C ASP A 26 5.64 -1.01 -17.18
N HIS A 27 4.46 -1.27 -16.60
CA HIS A 27 3.44 -0.23 -16.41
C HIS A 27 3.09 0.03 -14.95
N LEU A 28 3.51 -0.83 -14.04
CA LEU A 28 3.20 -0.67 -12.64
C LEU A 28 4.27 -1.32 -11.75
N GLU A 29 4.25 -0.95 -10.49
CA GLU A 29 5.07 -1.60 -9.47
C GLU A 29 4.18 -2.11 -8.35
N VAL A 30 4.59 -3.20 -7.71
CA VAL A 30 3.85 -3.84 -6.60
C VAL A 30 4.78 -3.93 -5.40
N HIS A 31 4.30 -3.48 -4.25
CA HIS A 31 5.06 -3.49 -3.01
C HIS A 31 4.30 -4.21 -1.91
N LEU A 32 5.04 -4.93 -1.09
CA LEU A 32 4.56 -5.40 0.20
C LEU A 32 5.17 -4.50 1.26
N VAL A 33 4.34 -3.79 1.99
CA VAL A 33 4.79 -2.80 2.96
C VAL A 33 4.21 -3.12 4.34
N THR A 34 5.06 -3.03 5.36
CA THR A 34 4.65 -3.09 6.75
C THR A 34 4.72 -1.69 7.35
N HIS A 35 3.58 -1.22 7.85
CA HIS A 35 3.48 0.05 8.55
C HIS A 35 3.45 -0.24 10.05
N PRO A 36 4.38 0.30 10.84
CA PRO A 36 4.42 0.06 12.28
C PRO A 36 3.16 0.53 13.00
N ALA A 37 2.82 -0.17 14.07
CA ALA A 37 1.71 0.24 14.93
C ALA A 37 1.86 1.71 15.34
N GLY A 38 0.78 2.47 15.26
CA GLY A 38 0.75 3.88 15.63
C GLY A 38 1.36 4.85 14.62
N GLN A 39 1.89 4.36 13.49
CA GLN A 39 2.46 5.24 12.48
C GLN A 39 1.42 6.22 11.96
N VAL A 40 1.82 7.47 11.83
CA VAL A 40 1.01 8.54 11.24
C VAL A 40 1.75 9.07 10.03
N LYS A 41 1.07 9.09 8.88
CA LYS A 41 1.57 9.75 7.68
C LYS A 41 0.71 10.97 7.40
N GLU A 42 1.34 12.14 7.44
CA GLU A 42 0.64 13.39 7.19
C GLU A 42 0.14 13.49 5.75
N THR A 43 -0.82 14.37 5.54
CA THR A 43 -1.36 14.62 4.20
C THR A 43 -0.25 14.95 3.23
N HIS A 44 -0.23 14.23 2.13
CA HIS A 44 0.81 14.36 1.10
C HIS A 44 0.25 13.99 -0.27
N VAL A 45 1.02 14.33 -1.28
CA VAL A 45 0.76 13.99 -2.68
C VAL A 45 2.03 13.33 -3.20
N HIS A 46 1.90 12.26 -3.95
CA HIS A 46 3.05 11.60 -4.56
C HIS A 46 3.61 12.44 -5.71
N ASN A 47 4.92 12.55 -5.77
CA ASN A 47 5.63 13.25 -6.82
C ASN A 47 6.86 12.41 -7.25
N PRO A 48 6.90 11.84 -8.47
CA PRO A 48 5.89 11.99 -9.55
C PRO A 48 4.53 11.39 -9.19
N PRO A 49 3.44 11.87 -9.82
CA PRO A 49 2.11 11.34 -9.55
C PRO A 49 1.97 9.88 -9.98
N GLN A 50 1.32 9.09 -9.14
CA GLN A 50 0.99 7.69 -9.43
C GLN A 50 -0.42 7.40 -8.94
N ASP A 51 -1.15 6.58 -9.68
CA ASP A 51 -2.34 5.95 -9.13
C ASP A 51 -1.90 4.91 -8.09
N HIS A 52 -2.63 4.82 -7.01
CA HIS A 52 -2.21 4.08 -5.84
C HIS A 52 -3.35 3.20 -5.36
N VAL A 53 -3.13 1.90 -5.31
CA VAL A 53 -4.12 0.94 -4.83
C VAL A 53 -3.50 0.16 -3.68
N ILE A 54 -4.16 0.19 -2.53
CA ILE A 54 -3.70 -0.51 -1.34
C ILE A 54 -4.74 -1.51 -0.89
N THR A 55 -4.29 -2.73 -0.63
CA THR A 55 -5.11 -3.78 -0.02
C THR A 55 -4.56 -4.10 1.35
N ILE A 56 -5.38 -3.98 2.38
CA ILE A 56 -4.99 -4.33 3.75
C ILE A 56 -4.93 -5.85 3.88
N ARG A 57 -3.79 -6.35 4.34
CA ARG A 57 -3.61 -7.78 4.60
C ARG A 57 -3.75 -8.12 6.07
N SER A 58 -3.20 -7.28 6.93
CA SER A 58 -3.31 -7.45 8.39
C SER A 58 -3.26 -6.08 9.04
N GLY A 59 -3.75 -6.01 10.27
CA GLY A 59 -3.87 -4.75 10.99
C GLY A 59 -5.03 -3.90 10.50
N ARG A 60 -5.09 -2.66 10.98
CA ARG A 60 -6.14 -1.71 10.61
C ARG A 60 -5.53 -0.33 10.40
N MET A 61 -6.07 0.40 9.45
CA MET A 61 -5.60 1.74 9.13
C MET A 61 -6.79 2.67 8.94
N ARG A 62 -6.62 3.91 9.33
CA ARG A 62 -7.54 4.98 8.91
C ARG A 62 -6.90 5.74 7.77
N TRP A 63 -7.56 5.72 6.64
CA TRP A 63 -7.15 6.48 5.46
C TRP A 63 -8.05 7.67 5.26
N THR A 64 -7.45 8.78 4.90
CA THR A 64 -8.16 10.00 4.52
C THR A 64 -7.75 10.38 3.10
N VAL A 65 -8.72 10.43 2.21
CA VAL A 65 -8.53 10.76 0.80
C VAL A 65 -9.52 11.87 0.47
N GLU A 66 -9.02 12.99 -0.01
CA GLU A 66 -9.85 14.17 -0.33
C GLU A 66 -10.77 14.60 0.83
N GLY A 67 -10.28 14.50 2.05
CA GLY A 67 -11.05 14.92 3.23
C GLY A 67 -12.05 13.88 3.73
N GLU A 68 -12.21 12.75 3.05
CA GLU A 68 -13.07 11.65 3.50
C GLU A 68 -12.22 10.58 4.17
N SER A 69 -12.64 10.13 5.35
CA SER A 69 -11.91 9.13 6.11
C SER A 69 -12.62 7.78 6.08
N LEU A 70 -11.82 6.71 5.99
CA LEU A 70 -12.25 5.34 5.99
C LEU A 70 -11.37 4.54 6.95
N ASP A 71 -11.99 3.79 7.84
CA ASP A 71 -11.28 2.79 8.64
C ASP A 71 -11.24 1.49 7.85
N ALA A 72 -10.05 1.09 7.48
CA ALA A 72 -9.82 -0.09 6.64
C ALA A 72 -9.29 -1.24 7.47
N GLU A 73 -9.80 -2.43 7.19
CA GLU A 73 -9.42 -3.68 7.82
C GLU A 73 -9.06 -4.71 6.74
N PRO A 74 -8.56 -5.91 7.13
CA PRO A 74 -8.15 -6.91 6.14
C PRO A 74 -9.22 -7.20 5.10
N GLY A 75 -8.83 -7.14 3.83
CA GLY A 75 -9.72 -7.32 2.69
C GLY A 75 -10.22 -6.02 2.07
N ASP A 76 -10.10 -4.90 2.78
CA ASP A 76 -10.48 -3.60 2.22
C ASP A 76 -9.43 -3.10 1.24
N VAL A 77 -9.91 -2.36 0.24
CA VAL A 77 -9.09 -1.78 -0.81
C VAL A 77 -9.27 -0.27 -0.80
N ILE A 78 -8.16 0.46 -0.76
CA ILE A 78 -8.16 1.91 -0.83
C ILE A 78 -7.56 2.33 -2.16
N VAL A 79 -8.28 3.16 -2.90
CA VAL A 79 -7.82 3.69 -4.19
C VAL A 79 -7.58 5.18 -4.04
N THR A 80 -6.35 5.59 -4.35
CA THR A 80 -5.98 7.01 -4.36
C THR A 80 -5.50 7.36 -5.76
N PRO A 81 -6.31 8.11 -6.52
CA PRO A 81 -5.90 8.54 -7.85
C PRO A 81 -4.67 9.45 -7.82
N ALA A 82 -3.94 9.48 -8.92
CA ALA A 82 -2.76 10.33 -9.06
C ALA A 82 -3.10 11.79 -8.76
N GLY A 83 -2.24 12.46 -8.00
CA GLY A 83 -2.40 13.87 -7.67
C GLY A 83 -3.37 14.18 -6.54
N VAL A 84 -3.99 13.16 -5.96
CA VAL A 84 -4.95 13.34 -4.87
C VAL A 84 -4.25 13.30 -3.52
N ALA A 85 -4.51 14.29 -2.68
CA ALA A 85 -3.94 14.36 -1.33
C ALA A 85 -4.54 13.29 -0.43
N HIS A 86 -3.70 12.65 0.37
CA HIS A 86 -4.11 11.59 1.27
C HIS A 86 -3.21 11.49 2.50
N SER A 87 -3.74 10.85 3.53
CA SER A 87 -3.03 10.61 4.78
C SER A 87 -3.48 9.29 5.39
N TYR A 88 -2.74 8.78 6.37
CA TYR A 88 -3.17 7.59 7.07
C TYR A 88 -2.61 7.52 8.49
N VAL A 89 -3.28 6.69 9.30
CA VAL A 89 -2.87 6.34 10.66
C VAL A 89 -3.03 4.83 10.82
N VAL A 90 -2.03 4.18 11.37
CA VAL A 90 -2.13 2.77 11.75
C VAL A 90 -2.84 2.68 13.10
N LEU A 91 -3.98 1.99 13.15
CA LEU A 91 -4.83 1.89 14.33
C LEU A 91 -4.46 0.68 15.18
N GLY A 92 -4.73 0.78 16.48
CA GLY A 92 -4.51 -0.32 17.41
C GLY A 92 -3.04 -0.58 17.73
N ASP A 93 -2.77 -1.77 18.24
CA ASP A 93 -1.45 -2.16 18.75
C ASP A 93 -0.67 -3.04 17.77
N GLU A 94 -1.25 -3.34 16.63
CA GLU A 94 -0.64 -4.18 15.61
C GLU A 94 -0.06 -3.36 14.47
N ASP A 95 1.01 -3.89 13.86
CA ASP A 95 1.47 -3.37 12.58
C ASP A 95 0.43 -3.65 11.51
N ALA A 96 0.38 -2.81 10.50
CA ALA A 96 -0.47 -3.03 9.33
C ALA A 96 0.39 -3.48 8.15
N THR A 97 0.01 -4.58 7.51
CA THR A 97 0.67 -5.06 6.31
C THR A 97 -0.25 -4.87 5.12
N VAL A 98 0.27 -4.27 4.08
CA VAL A 98 -0.51 -3.93 2.89
C VAL A 98 0.19 -4.40 1.63
N VAL A 99 -0.60 -4.68 0.59
CA VAL A 99 -0.10 -4.79 -0.78
C VAL A 99 -0.43 -3.47 -1.45
N CYS A 100 0.59 -2.84 -2.02
CA CYS A 100 0.47 -1.56 -2.68
C CYS A 100 0.79 -1.72 -4.17
N VAL A 101 -0.08 -1.22 -5.03
CA VAL A 101 0.14 -1.20 -6.47
C VAL A 101 0.18 0.25 -6.91
N ASP A 102 1.26 0.64 -7.56
CA ASP A 102 1.47 2.00 -8.03
C ASP A 102 1.67 2.01 -9.54
N ALA A 103 1.00 2.91 -10.23
CA ALA A 103 1.12 3.08 -11.67
C ALA A 103 1.12 4.58 -12.05
N PRO A 104 1.89 5.00 -13.04
CA PRO A 104 2.88 4.21 -13.77
C PRO A 104 4.06 3.78 -12.89
N ALA A 105 4.76 2.74 -13.31
CA ALA A 105 5.98 2.34 -12.61
C ALA A 105 7.02 3.45 -12.72
N LEU A 106 7.67 3.76 -11.60
CA LEU A 106 8.82 4.67 -11.59
C LEU A 106 10.10 3.84 -11.80
N PRO A 107 11.24 4.48 -12.15
CA PRO A 107 12.49 3.76 -12.30
C PRO A 107 12.81 2.98 -11.02
N LYS A 108 13.14 1.70 -11.19
CA LYS A 108 13.55 0.87 -10.06
C LYS A 108 14.83 1.45 -9.46
N PRO A 109 14.88 1.63 -8.13
CA PRO A 109 16.09 2.07 -7.45
C PRO A 109 17.23 1.09 -7.74
N GLY A 110 18.33 1.61 -8.20
CA GLY A 110 19.46 0.81 -8.63
C GLY A 110 20.53 0.66 -7.58
#